data_4c8e65c3b03b885e3b0252af25bbda92
#
_entry.id   4c8e65c3b03b885e3b0252af25bbda92
#
_cell.length_a   1.000
_cell.length_b   1.000
_cell.length_c   1.000
_cell.angle_alpha   90.00
_cell.angle_beta   90.00
_cell.angle_gamma   90.00
#
_symmetry.space_group_name_H-M   'P 1'
#
loop_
_entity.id
_entity.type
_entity.pdbx_description
1 polymer ?
#
loop_
_entity_poly.entity_id
_entity_poly.type
_entity_poly.pdbx_seq_one_letter_code
_entity_poly.pdbx_strand_id
1 'polypeptide(L)'
;MTFNKFRSIYDAEELKARLAGIRHVALDMDGTIYMGMSLFDYTIPFLNSLKEMGITYSFLTNNPSTSIPDYLKKLAGMGIEATEEEMYTTALATVDYIKTHYPEAKRLFMLGTPSMITEFEKAGFESATDSADDRPDVLVVAFDKTLAYDRLCRAAWWISQGVPYIATNPDRVCPTDQPV
;
A
#
# COMPACT_ATOMS: atom_id res chain seq x y z
N MET A 1 -18.00 21.36 8.95
CA MET A 1 -17.81 21.62 7.50
C MET A 1 -18.94 20.94 6.78
N THR A 2 -19.82 21.69 6.12
CA THR A 2 -20.91 21.12 5.32
C THR A 2 -20.30 20.57 4.03
N PHE A 3 -20.24 19.25 3.91
CA PHE A 3 -19.82 18.59 2.67
C PHE A 3 -20.76 19.06 1.56
N ASN A 4 -20.20 19.78 0.60
CA ASN A 4 -20.89 20.10 -0.65
C ASN A 4 -21.34 18.75 -1.25
N LYS A 5 -22.65 18.56 -1.44
CA LYS A 5 -23.18 17.35 -2.08
C LYS A 5 -22.45 17.17 -3.40
N PHE A 6 -21.62 16.13 -3.51
CA PHE A 6 -21.03 15.72 -4.78
C PHE A 6 -22.19 15.50 -5.76
N ARG A 7 -22.40 16.42 -6.67
CA ARG A 7 -23.30 16.19 -7.80
C ARG A 7 -22.55 15.27 -8.76
N SER A 8 -23.06 14.06 -8.91
CA SER A 8 -22.64 13.21 -10.02
C SER A 8 -22.80 13.97 -11.34
N ILE A 9 -21.84 13.80 -12.24
CA ILE A 9 -21.95 14.30 -13.63
C ILE A 9 -23.01 13.51 -14.41
N TYR A 10 -23.47 12.38 -13.88
CA TYR A 10 -24.51 11.53 -14.43
C TYR A 10 -25.84 11.84 -13.77
N ASP A 11 -26.95 11.76 -14.52
CA ASP A 11 -28.28 11.74 -13.93
C ASP A 11 -28.50 10.43 -13.12
N ALA A 12 -29.57 10.40 -12.33
CA ALA A 12 -29.80 9.29 -11.40
C ALA A 12 -30.01 7.93 -12.11
N GLU A 13 -30.67 7.92 -13.27
CA GLU A 13 -30.92 6.68 -14.01
C GLU A 13 -29.67 6.18 -14.71
N GLU A 14 -28.86 7.05 -15.29
CA GLU A 14 -27.58 6.71 -15.86
C GLU A 14 -26.61 6.17 -14.79
N LEU A 15 -26.55 6.84 -13.63
CA LEU A 15 -25.72 6.38 -12.51
C LEU A 15 -26.17 5.00 -12.04
N LYS A 16 -27.45 4.77 -11.85
CA LYS A 16 -28.02 3.48 -11.46
C LYS A 16 -27.68 2.38 -12.47
N ALA A 17 -27.82 2.68 -13.76
CA ALA A 17 -27.47 1.73 -14.82
C ALA A 17 -25.98 1.35 -14.80
N ARG A 18 -25.07 2.33 -14.61
CA ARG A 18 -23.62 2.09 -14.50
C ARG A 18 -23.26 1.28 -13.26
N LEU A 19 -23.94 1.51 -12.14
CA LEU A 19 -23.67 0.81 -10.88
C LEU A 19 -24.27 -0.60 -10.85
N ALA A 20 -25.33 -0.88 -11.59
CA ALA A 20 -26.05 -2.17 -11.55
C ALA A 20 -25.17 -3.40 -11.88
N GLY A 21 -24.08 -3.20 -12.63
CA GLY A 21 -23.13 -4.26 -12.99
C GLY A 21 -21.97 -4.47 -12.02
N ILE A 22 -21.80 -3.59 -11.03
CA ILE A 22 -20.66 -3.68 -10.09
C ILE A 22 -20.84 -4.87 -9.18
N ARG A 23 -19.79 -5.66 -9.05
CA ARG A 23 -19.72 -6.83 -8.17
C ARG A 23 -18.60 -6.71 -7.14
N HIS A 24 -17.63 -5.82 -7.40
CA HIS A 24 -16.47 -5.60 -6.54
C HIS A 24 -16.06 -4.14 -6.58
N VAL A 25 -15.61 -3.60 -5.45
CA VAL A 25 -15.11 -2.22 -5.31
C VAL A 25 -13.71 -2.25 -4.74
N ALA A 26 -12.77 -1.63 -5.42
CA ALA A 26 -11.44 -1.35 -4.90
C ALA A 26 -11.45 -0.02 -4.16
N LEU A 27 -11.10 -0.03 -2.89
CA LEU A 27 -11.17 1.13 -1.99
C LEU A 27 -9.75 1.57 -1.62
N ASP A 28 -9.40 2.79 -1.96
CA ASP A 28 -8.26 3.45 -1.35
C ASP A 28 -8.53 3.70 0.14
N MET A 29 -7.48 3.82 0.94
CA MET A 29 -7.59 3.85 2.40
C MET A 29 -7.35 5.24 2.97
N ASP A 30 -6.10 5.74 2.90
CA ASP A 30 -5.71 7.01 3.52
C ASP A 30 -6.33 8.20 2.77
N GLY A 31 -7.20 8.95 3.45
CA GLY A 31 -7.96 10.05 2.85
C GLY A 31 -9.27 9.64 2.19
N THR A 32 -9.57 8.33 2.08
CA THR A 32 -10.78 7.80 1.46
C THR A 32 -11.72 7.15 2.48
N ILE A 33 -11.23 6.25 3.34
CA ILE A 33 -12.04 5.62 4.39
C ILE A 33 -11.70 6.11 5.80
N TYR A 34 -10.51 6.64 5.99
CA TYR A 34 -10.05 7.26 7.23
C TYR A 34 -8.99 8.35 6.97
N MET A 35 -8.70 9.17 7.97
CA MET A 35 -7.52 10.04 8.03
C MET A 35 -6.79 9.78 9.36
N GLY A 36 -5.52 9.36 9.28
CA GLY A 36 -4.76 8.95 10.47
C GLY A 36 -5.43 7.77 11.19
N MET A 37 -5.96 8.01 12.39
CA MET A 37 -6.70 7.04 13.20
C MET A 37 -8.20 7.32 13.26
N SER A 38 -8.72 8.26 12.48
CA SER A 38 -10.12 8.67 12.52
C SER A 38 -10.85 8.23 11.26
N LEU A 39 -11.87 7.38 11.41
CA LEU A 39 -12.79 7.03 10.33
C LEU A 39 -13.59 8.27 9.90
N PHE A 40 -13.92 8.32 8.60
CA PHE A 40 -14.96 9.24 8.14
C PHE A 40 -16.35 8.70 8.50
N ASP A 41 -17.29 9.58 8.80
CA ASP A 41 -18.64 9.22 9.26
C ASP A 41 -19.40 8.30 8.30
N TYR A 42 -19.09 8.36 7.02
CA TYR A 42 -19.72 7.54 5.98
C TYR A 42 -19.09 6.16 5.82
N THR A 43 -17.91 5.89 6.37
CA THR A 43 -17.15 4.67 6.07
C THR A 43 -17.92 3.41 6.47
N ILE A 44 -18.31 3.28 7.73
CA ILE A 44 -19.04 2.07 8.21
C ILE A 44 -20.40 1.92 7.50
N PRO A 45 -21.25 2.97 7.39
CA PRO A 45 -22.48 2.86 6.61
C PRO A 45 -22.27 2.43 5.16
N PHE A 46 -21.20 2.91 4.51
CA PHE A 46 -20.89 2.55 3.13
C PHE A 46 -20.48 1.07 3.00
N LEU A 47 -19.58 0.58 3.86
CA LEU A 47 -19.16 -0.82 3.85
C LEU A 47 -20.32 -1.76 4.12
N ASN A 48 -21.21 -1.41 5.06
CA ASN A 48 -22.43 -2.19 5.35
C ASN A 48 -23.37 -2.22 4.13
N SER A 49 -23.55 -1.10 3.45
CA SER A 49 -24.38 -1.03 2.22
C SER A 49 -23.82 -1.92 1.11
N LEU A 50 -22.49 -1.99 0.93
CA LEU A 50 -21.88 -2.92 -0.02
C LEU A 50 -22.19 -4.36 0.33
N LYS A 51 -22.05 -4.76 1.61
CA LYS A 51 -22.38 -6.11 2.10
C LYS A 51 -23.84 -6.46 1.86
N GLU A 52 -24.77 -5.54 2.18
CA GLU A 52 -26.22 -5.73 1.96
C GLU A 52 -26.54 -5.90 0.47
N MET A 53 -25.83 -5.23 -0.42
CA MET A 53 -25.99 -5.36 -1.88
C MET A 53 -25.28 -6.58 -2.46
N GLY A 54 -24.54 -7.38 -1.65
CA GLY A 54 -23.75 -8.51 -2.11
C GLY A 54 -22.54 -8.08 -2.96
N ILE A 55 -22.05 -6.86 -2.77
CA ILE A 55 -20.86 -6.33 -3.45
C ILE A 55 -19.66 -6.55 -2.55
N THR A 56 -18.65 -7.25 -3.08
CA THR A 56 -17.38 -7.45 -2.39
C THR A 56 -16.49 -6.20 -2.52
N TYR A 57 -15.48 -6.08 -1.66
CA TYR A 57 -14.52 -4.99 -1.77
C TYR A 57 -13.11 -5.46 -1.37
N SER A 58 -12.12 -4.70 -1.84
CA SER A 58 -10.72 -4.81 -1.41
C SER A 58 -10.20 -3.44 -1.00
N PHE A 59 -9.30 -3.44 -0.03
CA PHE A 59 -8.58 -2.25 0.40
C PHE A 59 -7.26 -2.15 -0.36
N LEU A 60 -7.06 -1.02 -1.04
CA LEU A 60 -5.83 -0.69 -1.74
C LEU A 60 -5.10 0.42 -1.00
N THR A 61 -3.78 0.32 -0.92
CA THR A 61 -2.97 1.38 -0.36
C THR A 61 -1.67 1.56 -1.13
N ASN A 62 -1.33 2.81 -1.41
CA ASN A 62 -0.03 3.20 -1.95
C ASN A 62 1.00 3.53 -0.84
N ASN A 63 0.62 3.44 0.42
CA ASN A 63 1.54 3.66 1.54
C ASN A 63 2.43 2.43 1.77
N PRO A 64 3.74 2.51 1.51
CA PRO A 64 4.65 1.38 1.56
C PRO A 64 5.27 1.14 2.94
N SER A 65 4.82 1.83 3.98
CA SER A 65 5.50 1.80 5.29
C SER A 65 4.92 0.78 6.28
N THR A 66 3.87 0.04 5.90
CA THR A 66 3.09 -0.78 6.83
C THR A 66 2.79 -2.15 6.23
N SER A 67 2.93 -3.22 7.02
CA SER A 67 2.61 -4.59 6.62
C SER A 67 1.10 -4.86 6.61
N ILE A 68 0.66 -5.93 5.94
CA ILE A 68 -0.74 -6.34 5.94
C ILE A 68 -1.24 -6.63 7.36
N PRO A 69 -0.54 -7.39 8.23
CA PRO A 69 -0.98 -7.59 9.62
C PRO A 69 -1.16 -6.29 10.41
N ASP A 70 -0.30 -5.30 10.20
CA ASP A 70 -0.42 -4.01 10.86
C ASP A 70 -1.63 -3.21 10.35
N TYR A 71 -1.93 -3.30 9.04
CA TYR A 71 -3.15 -2.73 8.47
C TYR A 71 -4.40 -3.38 9.03
N LEU A 72 -4.44 -4.71 9.08
CA LEU A 72 -5.58 -5.45 9.65
C LEU A 72 -5.81 -5.07 11.12
N LYS A 73 -4.74 -4.96 11.90
CA LYS A 73 -4.81 -4.47 13.28
C LYS A 73 -5.34 -3.04 13.36
N LYS A 74 -4.89 -2.16 12.47
CA LYS A 74 -5.36 -0.76 12.39
C LYS A 74 -6.84 -0.70 12.06
N LEU A 75 -7.29 -1.45 11.05
CA LEU A 75 -8.69 -1.51 10.63
C LEU A 75 -9.58 -2.08 11.72
N ALA A 76 -9.16 -3.17 12.38
CA ALA A 76 -9.88 -3.77 13.50
C ALA A 76 -10.02 -2.77 14.68
N GLY A 77 -8.98 -1.99 14.97
CA GLY A 77 -9.04 -0.92 15.98
C GLY A 77 -10.03 0.19 15.64
N MET A 78 -10.41 0.34 14.38
CA MET A 78 -11.44 1.27 13.90
C MET A 78 -12.82 0.61 13.72
N GLY A 79 -12.97 -0.68 14.06
CA GLY A 79 -14.23 -1.41 13.90
C GLY A 79 -14.48 -1.95 12.49
N ILE A 80 -13.46 -2.04 11.64
CA ILE A 80 -13.52 -2.65 10.32
C ILE A 80 -12.87 -4.03 10.40
N GLU A 81 -13.64 -5.08 10.18
CA GLU A 81 -13.14 -6.44 10.00
C GLU A 81 -12.73 -6.63 8.55
N ALA A 82 -11.46 -6.99 8.32
CA ALA A 82 -10.89 -7.26 7.02
C ALA A 82 -9.99 -8.50 7.08
N THR A 83 -9.78 -9.14 5.94
CA THR A 83 -8.89 -10.30 5.79
C THR A 83 -7.67 -9.96 4.94
N GLU A 84 -6.65 -10.84 4.96
CA GLU A 84 -5.45 -10.64 4.13
C GLU A 84 -5.79 -10.60 2.64
N GLU A 85 -6.75 -11.41 2.20
CA GLU A 85 -7.20 -11.49 0.80
C GLU A 85 -7.92 -10.23 0.32
N GLU A 86 -8.46 -9.44 1.24
CA GLU A 86 -9.09 -8.15 0.95
C GLU A 86 -8.08 -7.00 0.87
N MET A 87 -6.80 -7.26 1.18
CA MET A 87 -5.75 -6.23 1.18
C MET A 87 -4.85 -6.32 -0.05
N TYR A 88 -4.62 -5.19 -0.71
CA TYR A 88 -3.62 -5.07 -1.77
C TYR A 88 -2.74 -3.84 -1.52
N THR A 89 -1.47 -4.09 -1.19
CA THR A 89 -0.50 -3.07 -0.81
C THR A 89 0.55 -2.84 -1.90
N THR A 90 1.25 -1.71 -1.84
CA THR A 90 2.40 -1.48 -2.72
C THR A 90 3.50 -2.52 -2.54
N ALA A 91 3.65 -3.12 -1.35
CA ALA A 91 4.59 -4.21 -1.13
C ALA A 91 4.21 -5.43 -1.98
N LEU A 92 2.93 -5.86 -1.97
CA LEU A 92 2.46 -6.96 -2.81
C LEU A 92 2.63 -6.64 -4.30
N ALA A 93 2.24 -5.44 -4.74
CA ALA A 93 2.40 -5.02 -6.13
C ALA A 93 3.87 -5.04 -6.55
N THR A 94 4.79 -4.64 -5.66
CA THR A 94 6.23 -4.66 -5.93
C THR A 94 6.76 -6.10 -5.97
N VAL A 95 6.30 -6.97 -5.08
CA VAL A 95 6.61 -8.41 -5.11
C VAL A 95 6.21 -9.04 -6.43
N ASP A 96 4.98 -8.79 -6.88
CA ASP A 96 4.47 -9.30 -8.16
C ASP A 96 5.28 -8.77 -9.34
N TYR A 97 5.64 -7.49 -9.30
CA TYR A 97 6.49 -6.87 -10.31
C TYR A 97 7.87 -7.53 -10.36
N ILE A 98 8.52 -7.73 -9.20
CA ILE A 98 9.85 -8.37 -9.13
C ILE A 98 9.77 -9.80 -9.68
N LYS A 99 8.80 -10.60 -9.23
CA LYS A 99 8.63 -11.98 -9.70
C LYS A 99 8.40 -12.06 -11.21
N THR A 100 7.75 -11.06 -11.79
CA THR A 100 7.45 -11.01 -13.22
C THR A 100 8.65 -10.54 -14.07
N HIS A 101 9.34 -9.48 -13.63
CA HIS A 101 10.37 -8.82 -14.44
C HIS A 101 11.82 -9.22 -14.07
N TYR A 102 12.00 -9.76 -12.87
CA TYR A 102 13.27 -10.23 -12.35
C TYR A 102 13.10 -11.63 -11.72
N PRO A 103 12.67 -12.65 -12.51
CA PRO A 103 12.27 -13.96 -11.97
C PRO A 103 13.39 -14.70 -11.25
N GLU A 104 14.65 -14.38 -11.55
CA GLU A 104 15.83 -14.97 -10.89
C GLU A 104 16.26 -14.22 -9.62
N ALA A 105 15.65 -13.06 -9.33
CA ALA A 105 15.99 -12.27 -8.15
C ALA A 105 15.57 -13.00 -6.87
N LYS A 106 16.50 -13.10 -5.93
CA LYS A 106 16.28 -13.72 -4.61
C LYS A 106 16.65 -12.78 -3.48
N ARG A 107 17.65 -11.93 -3.71
CA ARG A 107 18.26 -11.10 -2.68
C ARG A 107 17.98 -9.64 -2.95
N LEU A 108 17.32 -8.98 -2.00
CA LEU A 108 16.89 -7.58 -2.14
C LEU A 108 17.61 -6.69 -1.12
N PHE A 109 18.08 -5.53 -1.57
CA PHE A 109 18.41 -4.45 -0.65
C PHE A 109 17.21 -3.52 -0.53
N MET A 110 16.67 -3.36 0.68
CA MET A 110 15.41 -2.67 0.89
C MET A 110 15.60 -1.44 1.77
N LEU A 111 15.34 -0.24 1.22
CA LEU A 111 15.08 0.98 1.99
C LEU A 111 13.60 1.05 2.29
N GLY A 112 13.22 0.64 3.48
CA GLY A 112 11.85 0.58 3.94
C GLY A 112 11.78 0.25 5.41
N THR A 113 10.61 0.42 6.00
CA THR A 113 10.39 0.07 7.40
C THR A 113 10.53 -1.42 7.65
N PRO A 114 10.92 -1.86 8.86
CA PRO A 114 10.95 -3.29 9.20
C PRO A 114 9.62 -4.01 8.92
N SER A 115 8.51 -3.33 9.17
CA SER A 115 7.15 -3.84 8.89
C SER A 115 6.96 -4.16 7.40
N MET A 116 7.40 -3.27 6.49
CA MET A 116 7.35 -3.54 5.05
C MET A 116 8.28 -4.68 4.64
N ILE A 117 9.51 -4.71 5.15
CA ILE A 117 10.52 -5.71 4.81
C ILE A 117 9.98 -7.13 5.05
N THR A 118 9.22 -7.34 6.13
CA THR A 118 8.63 -8.66 6.43
C THR A 118 7.69 -9.17 5.33
N GLU A 119 7.05 -8.30 4.56
CA GLU A 119 6.18 -8.72 3.44
C GLU A 119 6.99 -9.34 2.29
N PHE A 120 8.18 -8.79 2.00
CA PHE A 120 9.08 -9.34 0.99
C PHE A 120 9.71 -10.67 1.46
N GLU A 121 10.07 -10.77 2.74
CA GLU A 121 10.60 -12.00 3.33
C GLU A 121 9.55 -13.13 3.33
N LYS A 122 8.29 -12.83 3.65
CA LYS A 122 7.16 -13.77 3.50
C LYS A 122 6.96 -14.21 2.05
N ALA A 123 7.24 -13.33 1.09
CA ALA A 123 7.16 -13.65 -0.34
C ALA A 123 8.34 -14.51 -0.85
N GLY A 124 9.31 -14.81 0.03
CA GLY A 124 10.45 -15.69 -0.24
C GLY A 124 11.73 -14.98 -0.66
N PHE A 125 11.79 -13.65 -0.54
CA PHE A 125 13.03 -12.90 -0.78
C PHE A 125 13.93 -12.86 0.46
N GLU A 126 15.23 -12.79 0.23
CA GLU A 126 16.25 -12.60 1.26
C GLU A 126 16.64 -11.12 1.35
N SER A 127 16.81 -10.62 2.56
CA SER A 127 17.33 -9.28 2.81
C SER A 127 18.84 -9.23 2.66
N ALA A 128 19.35 -8.36 1.77
CA ALA A 128 20.77 -8.07 1.71
C ALA A 128 21.18 -7.19 2.91
N THR A 129 22.41 -7.41 3.38
CA THR A 129 23.01 -6.62 4.46
C THR A 129 23.50 -5.26 3.97
N ASP A 130 23.95 -4.41 4.90
CA ASP A 130 24.55 -3.11 4.57
C ASP A 130 26.02 -3.23 4.09
N SER A 131 26.56 -4.46 3.93
CA SER A 131 27.91 -4.72 3.44
C SER A 131 28.04 -4.40 1.94
N ALA A 132 29.20 -3.86 1.56
CA ALA A 132 29.57 -3.67 0.15
C ALA A 132 29.82 -4.99 -0.60
N ASP A 133 30.06 -6.08 0.15
CA ASP A 133 30.34 -7.41 -0.42
C ASP A 133 29.06 -8.23 -0.62
N ASP A 134 27.93 -7.73 -0.12
CA ASP A 134 26.61 -8.40 -0.19
C ASP A 134 25.75 -7.80 -1.28
N ARG A 135 26.10 -8.09 -2.55
CA ARG A 135 25.43 -7.54 -3.72
C ARG A 135 23.99 -8.03 -3.83
N PRO A 136 22.99 -7.13 -3.84
CA PRO A 136 21.60 -7.50 -4.10
C PRO A 136 21.34 -7.71 -5.60
N ASP A 137 20.29 -8.47 -5.91
CA ASP A 137 19.78 -8.62 -7.26
C ASP A 137 18.97 -7.39 -7.69
N VAL A 138 18.14 -6.86 -6.77
CA VAL A 138 17.29 -5.70 -6.97
C VAL A 138 17.28 -4.84 -5.70
N LEU A 139 17.20 -3.52 -5.88
CA LEU A 139 16.89 -2.56 -4.82
C LEU A 139 15.40 -2.25 -4.77
N VAL A 140 14.85 -2.19 -3.56
CA VAL A 140 13.49 -1.68 -3.31
C VAL A 140 13.60 -0.41 -2.47
N VAL A 141 13.03 0.68 -3.00
CA VAL A 141 13.02 1.99 -2.34
C VAL A 141 11.59 2.35 -1.96
N ALA A 142 11.34 2.52 -0.67
CA ALA A 142 10.05 2.82 -0.11
C ALA A 142 10.12 4.03 0.83
N PHE A 143 8.97 4.45 1.35
CA PHE A 143 8.94 5.44 2.43
C PHE A 143 9.41 4.80 3.73
N ASP A 144 10.61 5.16 4.16
CA ASP A 144 11.27 4.59 5.33
C ASP A 144 11.32 5.62 6.47
N LYS A 145 10.45 5.45 7.47
CA LYS A 145 10.44 6.27 8.68
C LYS A 145 11.63 5.99 9.62
N THR A 146 12.39 4.93 9.33
CA THR A 146 13.56 4.50 10.10
C THR A 146 14.85 4.72 9.33
N LEU A 147 14.81 5.53 8.27
CA LEU A 147 15.92 5.75 7.35
C LEU A 147 17.19 6.22 8.07
N ALA A 148 18.25 5.44 7.92
CA ALA A 148 19.59 5.80 8.34
C ALA A 148 20.41 6.27 7.13
N TYR A 149 21.24 7.29 7.36
CA TYR A 149 22.02 7.93 6.28
C TYR A 149 22.99 6.96 5.59
N ASP A 150 23.63 6.07 6.34
CA ASP A 150 24.53 5.05 5.82
C ASP A 150 23.82 4.05 4.89
N ARG A 151 22.59 3.66 5.23
CA ARG A 151 21.76 2.81 4.37
C ARG A 151 21.36 3.53 3.08
N LEU A 152 21.02 4.82 3.16
CA LEU A 152 20.76 5.63 1.97
C LEU A 152 22.00 5.70 1.06
N CYS A 153 23.18 5.95 1.65
CA CYS A 153 24.45 5.93 0.91
C CYS A 153 24.72 4.57 0.26
N ARG A 154 24.44 3.48 0.96
CA ARG A 154 24.62 2.12 0.43
C ARG A 154 23.69 1.85 -0.74
N ALA A 155 22.43 2.25 -0.64
CA ALA A 155 21.46 2.13 -1.73
C ALA A 155 21.92 2.94 -2.96
N ALA A 156 22.30 4.20 -2.77
CA ALA A 156 22.80 5.06 -3.86
C ALA A 156 24.04 4.45 -4.52
N TRP A 157 24.94 3.88 -3.72
CA TRP A 157 26.13 3.21 -4.24
C TRP A 157 25.75 2.01 -5.12
N TRP A 158 24.87 1.11 -4.65
CA TRP A 158 24.42 -0.04 -5.43
C TRP A 158 23.75 0.37 -6.75
N ILE A 159 22.94 1.43 -6.74
CA ILE A 159 22.35 1.98 -7.96
C ILE A 159 23.45 2.47 -8.91
N SER A 160 24.50 3.13 -8.40
CA SER A 160 25.64 3.56 -9.22
C SER A 160 26.45 2.40 -9.80
N GLN A 161 26.40 1.20 -9.17
CA GLN A 161 27.00 -0.04 -9.68
C GLN A 161 26.07 -0.80 -10.66
N GLY A 162 24.96 -0.19 -11.08
CA GLY A 162 24.05 -0.76 -12.08
C GLY A 162 23.07 -1.80 -11.52
N VAL A 163 22.89 -1.89 -10.20
CA VAL A 163 21.83 -2.72 -9.63
C VAL A 163 20.48 -2.08 -9.98
N PRO A 164 19.53 -2.83 -10.56
CA PRO A 164 18.21 -2.29 -10.84
C PRO A 164 17.49 -1.90 -9.55
N TYR A 165 16.70 -0.84 -9.59
CA TYR A 165 15.92 -0.41 -8.44
C TYR A 165 14.46 -0.15 -8.79
N ILE A 166 13.60 -0.35 -7.81
CA ILE A 166 12.16 -0.16 -7.90
C ILE A 166 11.74 0.78 -6.77
N ALA A 167 11.10 1.90 -7.11
CA ALA A 167 10.41 2.73 -6.14
C ALA A 167 8.97 2.21 -5.98
N THR A 168 8.56 1.96 -4.73
CA THR A 168 7.25 1.35 -4.44
C THR A 168 6.08 2.29 -4.70
N ASN A 169 6.31 3.61 -4.64
CA ASN A 169 5.32 4.61 -5.04
C ASN A 169 6.01 5.88 -5.58
N PRO A 170 5.31 6.70 -6.40
CA PRO A 170 5.84 7.93 -6.96
C PRO A 170 5.58 9.17 -6.08
N ASP A 171 4.91 9.04 -4.94
CA ASP A 171 4.43 10.16 -4.16
C ASP A 171 5.58 10.95 -3.52
N ARG A 172 5.48 12.26 -3.59
CA ARG A 172 6.46 13.17 -2.96
C ARG A 172 6.15 13.45 -1.50
N VAL A 173 4.89 13.27 -1.11
CA VAL A 173 4.37 13.53 0.24
C VAL A 173 3.36 12.45 0.60
N CYS A 174 3.23 12.18 1.89
CA CYS A 174 2.23 11.25 2.42
C CYS A 174 1.12 12.06 3.11
N PRO A 175 -0.18 11.78 2.85
CA PRO A 175 -1.26 12.36 3.62
C PRO A 175 -1.12 11.97 5.10
N THR A 176 -1.18 12.96 6.00
CA THR A 176 -1.07 12.73 7.44
C THR A 176 -1.92 13.73 8.20
N ASP A 177 -2.40 13.33 9.37
CA ASP A 177 -3.06 14.19 10.36
C ASP A 177 -2.06 14.79 11.34
N GLN A 178 -0.76 14.46 11.22
CA GLN A 178 0.32 14.93 12.06
C GLN A 178 1.29 15.81 11.28
N PRO A 179 1.83 16.88 11.90
CA PRO A 179 2.96 17.61 11.30
C PRO A 179 4.19 16.70 11.26
N VAL A 180 4.79 16.56 10.10
CA VAL A 180 6.03 15.82 9.84
C VAL A 180 7.07 16.70 9.18
#